data_80033362887bfa3a7f0121e5d1668ee3
#
_entry.id   80033362887bfa3a7f0121e5d1668ee3
#
_cell.length_a   1.000
_cell.length_b   1.000
_cell.length_c   1.000
_cell.angle_alpha   90.00
_cell.angle_beta   90.00
_cell.angle_gamma   90.00
#
_symmetry.space_group_name_H-M   'P 1'
#
loop_
_entity.id
_entity.type
_entity.pdbx_description
1 polymer ?
#
loop_
_entity_poly.entity_id
_entity_poly.type
_entity_poly.pdbx_seq_one_letter_code
_entity_poly.pdbx_strand_id
1 'polypeptide(L)'
;MRIRQYTTDQSHTLWEIPAGPAPTLLPGAVTLEIGLSPLPHPVNGFGAAVTASSCCNLSLMTQDERAKLLSDLYGPEGLNMNAARLTIGSSDYSPEAYTYADTPDDPGMVYFSMARDEKYVLPVQKEIVSFRSDLFLFASPWSPPAWMKTGGRIAGGCMRDKYLDAYVRYFIKYLTAMRERGISIHAVSPQNEPETDTRGHYPGCFWHPETEAAFIHRLRAALDPGRGEDAGGPGALRPARVLQAVFGRFPPRVHHDGQGAEPVPEPHQDLRPLRPAHVLSPV
;
A
#
# COMPACT_ATOMS: atom_id res chain seq x y z
N MET A 1 -10.87 20.92 -28.15
CA MET A 1 -10.23 20.35 -26.96
C MET A 1 -9.07 21.28 -26.58
N ARG A 2 -8.96 21.75 -25.35
CA ARG A 2 -7.83 22.58 -24.88
C ARG A 2 -6.86 21.66 -24.18
N ILE A 3 -5.64 21.55 -24.68
CA ILE A 3 -4.57 20.76 -24.08
C ILE A 3 -3.66 21.73 -23.33
N ARG A 4 -3.35 21.40 -22.06
CA ARG A 4 -2.33 22.08 -21.25
C ARG A 4 -1.22 21.08 -20.99
N GLN A 5 0.01 21.50 -21.16
CA GLN A 5 1.19 20.67 -20.93
C GLN A 5 2.01 21.27 -19.80
N TYR A 6 2.37 20.43 -18.83
CA TYR A 6 3.25 20.80 -17.73
C TYR A 6 4.52 19.97 -17.79
N THR A 7 5.63 20.56 -17.46
CA THR A 7 6.91 19.85 -17.37
C THR A 7 7.55 20.08 -16.00
N THR A 8 8.32 19.10 -15.56
CA THR A 8 9.22 19.20 -14.41
C THR A 8 10.59 18.71 -14.85
N ASP A 9 11.61 19.55 -14.70
CA ASP A 9 13.00 19.25 -14.99
C ASP A 9 13.90 19.83 -13.88
N GLN A 10 15.21 19.86 -14.08
CA GLN A 10 16.16 20.40 -13.10
C GLN A 10 15.95 21.90 -12.79
N SER A 11 15.34 22.65 -13.70
CA SER A 11 15.16 24.11 -13.61
C SER A 11 13.72 24.54 -13.34
N HIS A 12 12.75 23.66 -13.57
CA HIS A 12 11.33 23.98 -13.55
C HIS A 12 10.54 22.91 -12.80
N THR A 13 9.62 23.34 -11.94
CA THR A 13 8.66 22.46 -11.26
C THR A 13 7.25 22.82 -11.73
N LEU A 14 6.54 21.85 -12.34
CA LEU A 14 5.18 22.02 -12.87
C LEU A 14 5.01 23.27 -13.75
N TRP A 15 6.03 23.58 -14.53
CA TRP A 15 5.96 24.73 -15.43
C TRP A 15 5.04 24.43 -16.61
N GLU A 16 4.02 25.27 -16.82
CA GLU A 16 3.11 25.16 -17.94
C GLU A 16 3.83 25.62 -19.22
N ILE A 17 3.97 24.72 -20.19
CA ILE A 17 4.55 25.07 -21.48
C ILE A 17 3.54 25.92 -22.24
N PRO A 18 3.91 27.13 -22.69
CA PRO A 18 3.03 27.97 -23.50
C PRO A 18 2.57 27.20 -24.76
N ALA A 19 1.29 27.36 -25.11
CA ALA A 19 0.76 26.79 -26.34
C ALA A 19 1.53 27.36 -27.55
N GLY A 20 2.26 26.48 -28.21
CA GLY A 20 3.03 26.79 -29.43
C GLY A 20 2.42 26.11 -30.66
N PRO A 21 2.97 26.37 -31.85
CA PRO A 21 2.65 25.59 -33.05
C PRO A 21 2.98 24.12 -32.78
N ALA A 22 2.21 23.19 -33.37
CA ALA A 22 2.47 21.76 -33.24
C ALA A 22 3.93 21.47 -33.57
N PRO A 23 4.69 20.79 -32.72
CA PRO A 23 6.09 20.48 -32.97
C PRO A 23 6.16 19.58 -34.20
N THR A 24 7.19 19.82 -35.01
CA THR A 24 7.53 18.91 -36.11
C THR A 24 7.95 17.57 -35.48
N LEU A 25 7.25 16.50 -35.86
CA LEU A 25 7.58 15.17 -35.37
C LEU A 25 9.00 14.79 -35.80
N LEU A 26 9.82 14.43 -34.83
CA LEU A 26 11.16 13.92 -35.11
C LEU A 26 11.07 12.51 -35.72
N PRO A 27 12.04 12.09 -36.56
CA PRO A 27 12.09 10.71 -37.02
C PRO A 27 12.11 9.73 -35.85
N GLY A 28 11.21 8.76 -35.85
CA GLY A 28 11.04 7.79 -34.76
C GLY A 28 10.15 8.27 -33.60
N ALA A 29 9.50 9.42 -33.70
CA ALA A 29 8.50 9.84 -32.71
C ALA A 29 7.35 8.84 -32.63
N VAL A 30 6.98 8.48 -31.39
CA VAL A 30 5.83 7.61 -31.13
C VAL A 30 4.57 8.46 -31.13
N THR A 31 3.60 8.07 -31.95
CA THR A 31 2.28 8.68 -31.95
C THR A 31 1.37 7.94 -30.97
N LEU A 32 0.78 8.67 -30.03
CA LEU A 32 -0.25 8.15 -29.14
C LEU A 32 -1.61 8.63 -29.64
N GLU A 33 -2.51 7.70 -29.94
CA GLU A 33 -3.91 7.99 -30.24
C GLU A 33 -4.73 7.88 -28.97
N ILE A 34 -5.38 8.98 -28.58
CA ILE A 34 -6.31 8.97 -27.46
C ILE A 34 -7.70 8.63 -28.01
N GLY A 35 -8.15 7.39 -27.75
CA GLY A 35 -9.50 6.96 -28.08
C GLY A 35 -10.54 7.67 -27.21
N LEU A 36 -11.70 7.97 -27.79
CA LEU A 36 -12.83 8.56 -27.07
C LEU A 36 -13.76 7.49 -26.46
N SER A 37 -13.47 6.21 -26.68
CA SER A 37 -14.27 5.13 -26.08
C SER A 37 -14.06 5.12 -24.56
N PRO A 38 -15.13 5.07 -23.76
CA PRO A 38 -15.01 5.00 -22.32
C PRO A 38 -14.33 3.68 -21.91
N LEU A 39 -13.58 3.72 -20.83
CA LEU A 39 -13.04 2.51 -20.23
C LEU A 39 -14.20 1.60 -19.80
N PRO A 40 -14.05 0.26 -19.88
CA PRO A 40 -15.09 -0.68 -19.44
C PRO A 40 -15.41 -0.55 -17.94
N HIS A 41 -14.47 0.00 -17.17
CA HIS A 41 -14.64 0.29 -15.75
C HIS A 41 -14.16 1.71 -15.45
N PRO A 42 -14.90 2.45 -14.61
CA PRO A 42 -14.48 3.78 -14.20
C PRO A 42 -13.20 3.70 -13.35
N VAL A 43 -12.33 4.69 -13.48
CA VAL A 43 -11.23 4.91 -12.54
C VAL A 43 -11.82 5.41 -11.22
N ASN A 44 -11.60 4.70 -10.13
CA ASN A 44 -12.16 5.05 -8.83
C ASN A 44 -11.55 6.33 -8.24
N GLY A 45 -10.28 6.62 -8.56
CA GLY A 45 -9.62 7.81 -8.06
C GLY A 45 -8.11 7.79 -8.21
N PHE A 46 -7.50 8.90 -7.77
CA PHE A 46 -6.06 9.08 -7.69
C PHE A 46 -5.67 9.43 -6.26
N GLY A 47 -4.49 8.99 -5.84
CA GLY A 47 -4.04 9.23 -4.48
C GLY A 47 -2.63 8.72 -4.23
N ALA A 48 -2.26 8.70 -2.96
CA ALA A 48 -0.95 8.27 -2.51
C ALA A 48 -1.05 7.34 -1.29
N ALA A 49 0.07 6.67 -0.96
CA ALA A 49 0.20 5.91 0.26
C ALA A 49 0.39 6.85 1.47
N VAL A 50 -0.37 6.60 2.53
CA VAL A 50 -0.25 7.27 3.83
C VAL A 50 0.45 6.31 4.78
N THR A 51 1.79 6.28 4.69
CA THR A 51 2.64 5.39 5.47
C THR A 51 2.92 5.94 6.87
N ALA A 52 3.44 5.10 7.77
CA ALA A 52 3.81 5.54 9.10
C ALA A 52 4.89 6.64 9.10
N SER A 53 5.87 6.57 8.17
CA SER A 53 6.88 7.64 8.01
C SER A 53 6.27 8.94 7.51
N SER A 54 5.31 8.88 6.56
CA SER A 54 4.57 10.06 6.12
C SER A 54 3.80 10.70 7.27
N CYS A 55 3.10 9.90 8.06
CA CYS A 55 2.38 10.39 9.24
C CYS A 55 3.32 10.98 10.30
N CYS A 56 4.48 10.34 10.52
CA CYS A 56 5.50 10.85 11.44
C CYS A 56 5.98 12.23 10.99
N ASN A 57 6.35 12.40 9.72
CA ASN A 57 6.79 13.69 9.17
C ASN A 57 5.69 14.75 9.25
N LEU A 58 4.46 14.42 8.90
CA LEU A 58 3.32 15.32 9.02
C LEU A 58 3.06 15.73 10.48
N SER A 59 3.28 14.84 11.44
CA SER A 59 3.10 15.15 12.86
C SER A 59 4.16 16.12 13.42
N LEU A 60 5.31 16.24 12.74
CA LEU A 60 6.37 17.19 13.10
C LEU A 60 6.14 18.62 12.56
N MET A 61 5.23 18.76 11.60
CA MET A 61 4.85 20.07 11.06
C MET A 61 3.97 20.83 12.06
N THR A 62 4.02 22.16 11.98
CA THR A 62 3.01 22.98 12.66
C THR A 62 1.60 22.64 12.13
N GLN A 63 0.58 22.96 12.91
CA GLN A 63 -0.80 22.71 12.49
C GLN A 63 -1.15 23.40 11.17
N ASP A 64 -0.71 24.65 11.00
CA ASP A 64 -1.00 25.46 9.81
C ASP A 64 -0.30 24.91 8.57
N GLU A 65 0.99 24.57 8.68
CA GLU A 65 1.75 23.95 7.57
C GLU A 65 1.14 22.63 7.14
N ARG A 66 0.77 21.78 8.11
CA ARG A 66 0.14 20.50 7.83
C ARG A 66 -1.24 20.67 7.20
N ALA A 67 -2.07 21.56 7.74
CA ALA A 67 -3.39 21.84 7.18
C ALA A 67 -3.29 22.37 5.76
N LYS A 68 -2.32 23.27 5.48
CA LYS A 68 -2.07 23.74 4.12
C LYS A 68 -1.66 22.61 3.19
N LEU A 69 -0.71 21.78 3.59
CA LEU A 69 -0.26 20.63 2.77
C LEU A 69 -1.41 19.64 2.51
N LEU A 70 -2.21 19.32 3.51
CA LEU A 70 -3.36 18.43 3.34
C LEU A 70 -4.44 19.06 2.43
N SER A 71 -4.64 20.37 2.50
CA SER A 71 -5.49 21.11 1.56
C SER A 71 -4.94 21.06 0.13
N ASP A 72 -3.63 21.21 -0.06
CA ASP A 72 -2.99 21.13 -1.37
C ASP A 72 -3.10 19.70 -1.96
N LEU A 73 -3.11 18.64 -1.12
CA LEU A 73 -3.23 17.25 -1.56
C LEU A 73 -4.68 16.83 -1.80
N TYR A 74 -5.58 17.10 -0.86
CA TYR A 74 -6.93 16.55 -0.83
C TYR A 74 -8.02 17.58 -1.12
N GLY A 75 -7.71 18.87 -1.06
CA GLY A 75 -8.65 19.95 -1.31
C GLY A 75 -8.98 20.12 -2.81
N PRO A 76 -10.15 20.69 -3.13
CA PRO A 76 -10.63 20.82 -4.51
C PRO A 76 -9.78 21.74 -5.39
N GLU A 77 -9.09 22.70 -4.79
CA GLU A 77 -8.20 23.64 -5.49
C GLU A 77 -6.77 23.11 -5.63
N GLY A 78 -6.44 21.99 -4.96
CA GLY A 78 -5.14 21.33 -5.02
C GLY A 78 -5.12 20.15 -5.99
N LEU A 79 -4.41 19.09 -5.62
CA LEU A 79 -4.36 17.84 -6.40
C LEU A 79 -5.69 17.07 -6.37
N ASN A 80 -6.58 17.43 -5.46
CA ASN A 80 -7.92 16.83 -5.32
C ASN A 80 -7.87 15.30 -5.24
N MET A 81 -6.88 14.75 -4.52
CA MET A 81 -6.77 13.30 -4.32
C MET A 81 -8.03 12.77 -3.65
N ASN A 82 -8.61 11.70 -4.21
CA ASN A 82 -9.81 11.06 -3.70
C ASN A 82 -9.62 9.59 -3.34
N ALA A 83 -8.37 9.13 -3.31
CA ALA A 83 -8.00 7.81 -2.83
C ALA A 83 -6.77 7.88 -1.92
N ALA A 84 -6.66 6.96 -0.96
CA ALA A 84 -5.45 6.78 -0.18
C ALA A 84 -5.23 5.30 0.18
N ARG A 85 -3.96 4.87 0.20
CA ARG A 85 -3.56 3.54 0.64
C ARG A 85 -2.98 3.63 2.05
N LEU A 86 -3.56 2.87 2.97
CA LEU A 86 -3.09 2.75 4.35
C LEU A 86 -2.29 1.46 4.54
N THR A 87 -1.45 1.43 5.57
CA THR A 87 -0.74 0.21 5.97
C THR A 87 -1.48 -0.50 7.10
N ILE A 88 -1.47 -1.83 7.11
CA ILE A 88 -1.95 -2.65 8.22
C ILE A 88 -0.72 -3.10 9.00
N GLY A 89 -0.40 -2.37 10.07
CA GLY A 89 0.89 -2.46 10.75
C GLY A 89 1.98 -1.67 10.03
N SER A 90 3.24 -2.02 10.29
CA SER A 90 4.39 -1.37 9.66
C SER A 90 4.61 -1.79 8.22
N SER A 91 5.31 -0.94 7.48
CA SER A 91 5.78 -1.16 6.10
C SER A 91 7.29 -0.93 6.03
N ASP A 92 7.84 -0.98 4.81
CA ASP A 92 9.21 -0.51 4.50
C ASP A 92 9.39 1.00 4.78
N TYR A 93 8.30 1.77 4.72
CA TYR A 93 8.24 3.19 5.10
C TYR A 93 7.64 3.36 6.49
N SER A 94 8.26 2.73 7.50
CA SER A 94 7.90 2.86 8.91
C SER A 94 9.13 3.08 9.75
N PRO A 95 9.09 3.96 10.78
CA PRO A 95 10.23 4.19 11.67
C PRO A 95 10.67 2.93 12.44
N GLU A 96 9.74 2.01 12.67
CA GLU A 96 9.94 0.74 13.34
C GLU A 96 9.10 -0.37 12.73
N ALA A 97 9.53 -1.62 12.89
CA ALA A 97 8.82 -2.79 12.40
C ALA A 97 7.91 -3.38 13.48
N TYR A 98 6.61 -3.51 13.19
CA TYR A 98 5.60 -4.05 14.11
C TYR A 98 4.38 -4.57 13.37
N THR A 99 3.59 -5.40 14.05
CA THR A 99 2.22 -5.70 13.71
C THR A 99 1.30 -5.36 14.89
N TYR A 100 0.00 -5.49 14.72
CA TYR A 100 -0.95 -5.27 15.82
C TYR A 100 -1.14 -6.50 16.71
N ALA A 101 -0.44 -7.61 16.42
CA ALA A 101 -0.55 -8.88 17.15
C ALA A 101 0.81 -9.55 17.32
N ASP A 102 1.77 -8.82 17.92
CA ASP A 102 3.15 -9.28 18.09
C ASP A 102 3.31 -10.30 19.24
N THR A 103 2.30 -10.48 20.09
CA THR A 103 2.31 -11.51 21.14
C THR A 103 2.28 -12.90 20.48
N PRO A 104 3.28 -13.77 20.76
CA PRO A 104 3.32 -15.11 20.17
C PRO A 104 2.12 -15.97 20.56
N ASP A 105 1.72 -16.85 19.65
CA ASP A 105 0.67 -17.84 19.86
C ASP A 105 -0.67 -17.30 20.39
N ASP A 106 -1.09 -16.13 19.89
CA ASP A 106 -2.38 -15.52 20.15
C ASP A 106 -3.37 -15.67 18.94
N PRO A 107 -3.80 -16.88 18.58
CA PRO A 107 -4.69 -17.07 17.42
C PRO A 107 -6.08 -16.44 17.65
N GLY A 108 -6.44 -16.14 18.88
CA GLY A 108 -7.68 -15.44 19.25
C GLY A 108 -7.61 -13.93 19.08
N MET A 109 -6.42 -13.35 18.83
CA MET A 109 -6.21 -11.91 18.78
C MET A 109 -6.63 -11.19 20.08
N VAL A 110 -6.39 -11.84 21.23
CA VAL A 110 -6.74 -11.27 22.55
C VAL A 110 -5.89 -10.03 22.83
N TYR A 111 -4.61 -10.08 22.44
CA TYR A 111 -3.63 -9.00 22.64
C TYR A 111 -3.48 -8.09 21.41
N PHE A 112 -4.43 -8.12 20.48
CA PHE A 112 -4.43 -7.20 19.34
C PHE A 112 -4.47 -5.76 19.83
N SER A 113 -3.54 -4.93 19.35
CA SER A 113 -3.44 -3.53 19.79
C SER A 113 -2.90 -2.62 18.69
N MET A 114 -3.58 -1.51 18.45
CA MET A 114 -3.14 -0.42 17.58
C MET A 114 -2.50 0.72 18.36
N ALA A 115 -2.08 0.51 19.61
CA ALA A 115 -1.55 1.57 20.49
C ALA A 115 -0.32 2.29 19.89
N ARG A 116 0.48 1.62 19.07
CA ARG A 116 1.62 2.25 18.39
C ARG A 116 1.20 3.32 17.40
N ASP A 117 0.06 3.13 16.75
CA ASP A 117 -0.46 4.07 15.75
C ASP A 117 -1.12 5.30 16.37
N GLU A 118 -1.48 5.25 17.66
CA GLU A 118 -2.08 6.40 18.37
C GLU A 118 -1.12 7.60 18.47
N LYS A 119 0.18 7.37 18.34
CA LYS A 119 1.18 8.42 18.49
C LYS A 119 1.13 9.45 17.36
N TYR A 120 1.02 9.02 16.10
CA TYR A 120 1.01 9.90 14.93
C TYR A 120 0.24 9.33 13.73
N VAL A 121 0.13 8.01 13.58
CA VAL A 121 -0.51 7.41 12.39
C VAL A 121 -2.01 7.70 12.39
N LEU A 122 -2.71 7.29 13.44
CA LEU A 122 -4.15 7.46 13.54
C LEU A 122 -4.58 8.93 13.63
N PRO A 123 -3.90 9.83 14.38
CA PRO A 123 -4.22 11.24 14.36
C PRO A 123 -4.15 11.87 12.96
N VAL A 124 -3.09 11.60 12.21
CA VAL A 124 -2.92 12.13 10.85
C VAL A 124 -3.94 11.52 9.87
N GLN A 125 -4.21 10.22 9.97
CA GLN A 125 -5.22 9.58 9.13
C GLN A 125 -6.63 10.15 9.39
N LYS A 126 -6.98 10.44 10.63
CA LYS A 126 -8.25 11.12 10.98
C LYS A 126 -8.32 12.53 10.39
N GLU A 127 -7.23 13.26 10.44
CA GLU A 127 -7.14 14.60 9.86
C GLU A 127 -7.35 14.53 8.32
N ILE A 128 -6.69 13.61 7.64
CA ILE A 128 -6.88 13.39 6.20
C ILE A 128 -8.35 13.07 5.86
N VAL A 129 -8.97 12.16 6.58
CA VAL A 129 -10.37 11.78 6.36
C VAL A 129 -11.33 12.94 6.60
N SER A 130 -10.97 13.90 7.47
CA SER A 130 -11.80 15.07 7.71
C SER A 130 -11.84 16.05 6.54
N PHE A 131 -10.85 16.05 5.64
CA PHE A 131 -10.81 16.93 4.46
C PHE A 131 -11.83 16.55 3.38
N ARG A 132 -12.15 15.23 3.26
CA ARG A 132 -13.16 14.79 2.30
C ARG A 132 -13.82 13.47 2.70
N SER A 133 -15.15 13.52 2.69
CA SER A 133 -15.99 12.39 3.12
C SER A 133 -16.10 11.25 2.09
N ASP A 134 -15.71 11.51 0.82
CA ASP A 134 -15.76 10.55 -0.28
C ASP A 134 -14.40 9.88 -0.58
N LEU A 135 -13.43 10.04 0.33
CA LEU A 135 -12.10 9.47 0.17
C LEU A 135 -12.16 7.93 0.12
N PHE A 136 -11.72 7.35 -0.99
CA PHE A 136 -11.61 5.90 -1.14
C PHE A 136 -10.36 5.41 -0.41
N LEU A 137 -10.56 4.71 0.72
CA LEU A 137 -9.47 4.13 1.51
C LEU A 137 -9.35 2.64 1.23
N PHE A 138 -8.13 2.20 0.93
CA PHE A 138 -7.79 0.79 0.94
C PHE A 138 -6.54 0.54 1.77
N ALA A 139 -6.41 -0.65 2.32
CA ALA A 139 -5.31 -0.97 3.22
C ALA A 139 -4.63 -2.28 2.85
N SER A 140 -3.31 -2.33 3.08
CA SER A 140 -2.47 -3.49 2.76
C SER A 140 -1.49 -3.77 3.90
N PRO A 141 -1.31 -5.03 4.33
CA PRO A 141 -0.24 -5.43 5.22
C PRO A 141 1.05 -5.69 4.42
N TRP A 142 2.20 -5.42 5.03
CA TRP A 142 3.51 -5.84 4.53
C TRP A 142 3.92 -7.20 5.08
N SER A 143 3.47 -7.53 6.29
CA SER A 143 3.74 -8.83 6.91
C SER A 143 2.62 -9.24 7.86
N PRO A 144 2.26 -10.53 7.88
CA PRO A 144 1.58 -11.11 9.02
C PRO A 144 2.45 -11.04 10.29
N PRO A 145 1.87 -11.18 11.49
CA PRO A 145 2.62 -11.37 12.72
C PRO A 145 3.71 -12.46 12.58
N ALA A 146 4.88 -12.20 13.15
CA ALA A 146 6.07 -13.04 12.99
C ALA A 146 5.81 -14.52 13.34
N TRP A 147 5.00 -14.79 14.36
CA TRP A 147 4.68 -16.13 14.82
C TRP A 147 3.80 -16.93 13.84
N MET A 148 3.12 -16.26 12.90
CA MET A 148 2.31 -16.92 11.86
C MET A 148 3.15 -17.40 10.67
N LYS A 149 4.41 -17.04 10.60
CA LYS A 149 5.29 -17.29 9.46
C LYS A 149 6.37 -18.32 9.75
N THR A 150 6.95 -18.86 8.69
CA THR A 150 8.20 -19.61 8.79
C THR A 150 9.33 -18.67 9.25
N GLY A 151 10.24 -19.17 10.05
CA GLY A 151 11.38 -18.38 10.56
C GLY A 151 11.02 -17.42 11.71
N GLY A 152 9.76 -17.18 12.05
CA GLY A 152 9.35 -16.40 13.23
C GLY A 152 9.86 -14.94 13.24
N ARG A 153 10.02 -14.33 12.07
CA ARG A 153 10.48 -12.94 11.91
C ARG A 153 9.44 -12.13 11.13
N ILE A 154 9.39 -10.82 11.40
CA ILE A 154 8.51 -9.91 10.66
C ILE A 154 8.97 -9.72 9.20
N ALA A 155 10.26 -9.79 8.94
CA ALA A 155 10.84 -9.67 7.61
C ALA A 155 11.09 -11.06 6.99
N GLY A 156 10.68 -11.25 5.72
CA GLY A 156 10.81 -12.51 4.98
C GLY A 156 9.97 -13.65 5.54
N GLY A 157 10.28 -14.87 5.13
CA GLY A 157 9.54 -16.08 5.49
C GLY A 157 8.20 -16.22 4.74
N CYS A 158 7.56 -17.38 4.91
CA CYS A 158 6.30 -17.73 4.26
C CYS A 158 5.16 -17.79 5.26
N MET A 159 3.96 -17.43 4.83
CA MET A 159 2.74 -17.66 5.62
C MET A 159 2.50 -19.16 5.83
N ARG A 160 2.06 -19.52 7.04
CA ARG A 160 1.72 -20.92 7.39
C ARG A 160 0.22 -21.12 7.33
N ASP A 161 -0.24 -22.13 6.61
CA ASP A 161 -1.66 -22.45 6.38
C ASP A 161 -2.47 -22.59 7.67
N LYS A 162 -1.85 -23.16 8.71
CA LYS A 162 -2.53 -23.36 10.02
C LYS A 162 -2.97 -22.06 10.70
N TYR A 163 -2.46 -20.91 10.28
CA TYR A 163 -2.79 -19.61 10.86
C TYR A 163 -3.69 -18.74 9.98
N LEU A 164 -4.19 -19.26 8.85
CA LEU A 164 -5.06 -18.48 7.96
C LEU A 164 -6.30 -17.92 8.67
N ASP A 165 -6.94 -18.72 9.52
CA ASP A 165 -8.12 -18.26 10.29
C ASP A 165 -7.76 -17.22 11.37
N ALA A 166 -6.57 -17.33 11.97
CA ALA A 166 -6.08 -16.33 12.89
C ALA A 166 -5.79 -15.02 12.15
N TYR A 167 -5.26 -15.10 10.93
CA TYR A 167 -4.97 -13.92 10.12
C TYR A 167 -6.25 -13.26 9.60
N VAL A 168 -7.31 -14.03 9.29
CA VAL A 168 -8.63 -13.46 9.02
C VAL A 168 -9.12 -12.65 10.23
N ARG A 169 -9.01 -13.19 11.46
CA ARG A 169 -9.37 -12.45 12.70
C ARG A 169 -8.56 -11.15 12.86
N TYR A 170 -7.28 -11.17 12.50
CA TYR A 170 -6.43 -9.98 12.49
C TYR A 170 -7.00 -8.86 11.60
N PHE A 171 -7.43 -9.19 10.37
CA PHE A 171 -8.07 -8.22 9.47
C PHE A 171 -9.40 -7.71 10.02
N ILE A 172 -10.24 -8.59 10.56
CA ILE A 172 -11.51 -8.19 11.15
C ILE A 172 -11.30 -7.25 12.36
N LYS A 173 -10.33 -7.55 13.22
CA LYS A 173 -9.96 -6.68 14.35
C LYS A 173 -9.48 -5.31 13.85
N TYR A 174 -8.62 -5.26 12.84
CA TYR A 174 -8.16 -4.03 12.23
C TYR A 174 -9.31 -3.19 11.67
N LEU A 175 -10.15 -3.78 10.82
CA LEU A 175 -11.28 -3.09 10.19
C LEU A 175 -12.28 -2.56 11.23
N THR A 176 -12.54 -3.35 12.28
CA THR A 176 -13.39 -2.94 13.39
C THR A 176 -12.79 -1.75 14.14
N ALA A 177 -11.51 -1.87 14.51
CA ALA A 177 -10.80 -0.82 15.24
C ALA A 177 -10.69 0.50 14.45
N MET A 178 -10.51 0.43 13.13
CA MET A 178 -10.51 1.62 12.25
C MET A 178 -11.90 2.26 12.19
N ARG A 179 -12.94 1.46 12.00
CA ARG A 179 -14.33 1.95 11.99
C ARG A 179 -14.73 2.61 13.31
N GLU A 180 -14.37 2.03 14.45
CA GLU A 180 -14.61 2.60 15.78
C GLU A 180 -13.93 3.97 15.96
N ARG A 181 -12.86 4.22 15.23
CA ARG A 181 -12.14 5.50 15.19
C ARG A 181 -12.65 6.48 14.13
N GLY A 182 -13.72 6.12 13.42
CA GLY A 182 -14.32 6.96 12.36
C GLY A 182 -13.61 6.86 11.01
N ILE A 183 -12.73 5.87 10.80
CA ILE A 183 -12.03 5.66 9.55
C ILE A 183 -12.60 4.41 8.86
N SER A 184 -13.37 4.62 7.77
CA SER A 184 -14.01 3.54 7.01
C SER A 184 -13.09 3.04 5.91
N ILE A 185 -12.65 1.79 5.99
CA ILE A 185 -11.83 1.14 4.97
C ILE A 185 -12.74 0.51 3.93
N HIS A 186 -12.59 0.89 2.66
CA HIS A 186 -13.42 0.43 1.54
C HIS A 186 -12.93 -0.87 0.93
N ALA A 187 -11.62 -1.13 1.01
CA ALA A 187 -11.01 -2.34 0.48
C ALA A 187 -9.73 -2.71 1.21
N VAL A 188 -9.36 -3.99 1.14
CA VAL A 188 -8.06 -4.50 1.62
C VAL A 188 -7.42 -5.38 0.57
N SER A 189 -6.09 -5.39 0.49
CA SER A 189 -5.35 -6.44 -0.20
C SER A 189 -4.84 -7.47 0.82
N PRO A 190 -4.66 -8.74 0.43
CA PRO A 190 -4.20 -9.78 1.34
C PRO A 190 -2.76 -9.55 1.80
N GLN A 191 -1.93 -9.01 0.92
CA GLN A 191 -0.49 -8.80 1.13
C GLN A 191 0.02 -7.70 0.20
N ASN A 192 1.06 -6.99 0.63
CA ASN A 192 1.93 -6.20 -0.23
C ASN A 192 3.01 -7.11 -0.81
N GLU A 193 3.18 -7.11 -2.13
CA GLU A 193 4.25 -7.84 -2.82
C GLU A 193 4.39 -9.31 -2.37
N PRO A 194 3.39 -10.17 -2.57
CA PRO A 194 3.38 -11.53 -2.04
C PRO A 194 4.50 -12.44 -2.58
N GLU A 195 5.14 -12.06 -3.70
CA GLU A 195 6.24 -12.81 -4.33
C GLU A 195 7.63 -12.24 -3.99
N THR A 196 7.69 -11.12 -3.24
CA THR A 196 8.96 -10.46 -2.96
C THR A 196 9.65 -11.08 -1.76
N ASP A 197 10.88 -11.56 -1.95
CA ASP A 197 11.79 -11.89 -0.86
C ASP A 197 12.48 -10.61 -0.35
N THR A 198 12.04 -10.13 0.81
CA THR A 198 12.60 -8.92 1.42
C THR A 198 14.01 -9.15 2.00
N ARG A 199 14.53 -10.37 1.95
CA ARG A 199 15.85 -10.77 2.49
C ARG A 199 16.11 -10.28 3.93
N GLY A 200 15.03 -10.07 4.69
CA GLY A 200 15.12 -9.62 6.08
C GLY A 200 15.37 -8.12 6.28
N HIS A 201 15.29 -7.29 5.24
CA HIS A 201 15.55 -5.85 5.35
C HIS A 201 14.36 -5.03 5.88
N TYR A 202 13.13 -5.44 5.53
CA TYR A 202 11.90 -4.77 5.95
C TYR A 202 10.75 -5.77 6.09
N PRO A 203 9.62 -5.38 6.70
CA PRO A 203 8.47 -6.26 6.82
C PRO A 203 8.05 -6.82 5.47
N GLY A 204 7.86 -8.13 5.40
CA GLY A 204 7.45 -8.80 4.18
C GLY A 204 7.15 -10.26 4.41
N CYS A 205 6.37 -10.87 3.52
CA CYS A 205 5.99 -12.27 3.61
C CYS A 205 5.80 -12.83 2.21
N PHE A 206 6.47 -13.92 1.91
CA PHE A 206 6.20 -14.68 0.70
C PHE A 206 4.93 -15.51 0.88
N TRP A 207 4.08 -15.50 -0.14
CA TRP A 207 2.87 -16.31 -0.18
C TRP A 207 2.90 -17.27 -1.37
N HIS A 208 2.63 -18.53 -1.10
CA HIS A 208 2.31 -19.45 -2.17
C HIS A 208 0.93 -19.11 -2.73
N PRO A 209 0.72 -19.12 -4.05
CA PRO A 209 -0.54 -18.71 -4.67
C PRO A 209 -1.76 -19.46 -4.11
N GLU A 210 -1.64 -20.74 -3.82
CA GLU A 210 -2.70 -21.55 -3.25
C GLU A 210 -3.07 -21.13 -1.83
N THR A 211 -2.06 -20.81 -1.01
CA THR A 211 -2.24 -20.30 0.37
C THR A 211 -2.89 -18.92 0.35
N GLU A 212 -2.46 -18.03 -0.56
CA GLU A 212 -3.06 -16.72 -0.73
C GLU A 212 -4.52 -16.82 -1.19
N ALA A 213 -4.80 -17.66 -2.19
CA ALA A 213 -6.16 -17.90 -2.66
C ALA A 213 -7.07 -18.43 -1.54
N ALA A 214 -6.59 -19.40 -0.76
CA ALA A 214 -7.32 -19.95 0.38
C ALA A 214 -7.60 -18.86 1.45
N PHE A 215 -6.64 -17.99 1.71
CA PHE A 215 -6.82 -16.84 2.62
C PHE A 215 -7.87 -15.85 2.08
N ILE A 216 -7.79 -15.47 0.81
CA ILE A 216 -8.74 -14.55 0.17
C ILE A 216 -10.17 -15.08 0.29
N HIS A 217 -10.38 -16.38 0.02
CA HIS A 217 -11.71 -17.00 0.17
C HIS A 217 -12.23 -16.90 1.59
N ARG A 218 -11.40 -17.22 2.60
CA ARG A 218 -11.79 -17.15 4.03
C ARG A 218 -12.05 -15.72 4.47
N LEU A 219 -11.19 -14.78 4.11
CA LEU A 219 -11.36 -13.36 4.45
C LEU A 219 -12.62 -12.80 3.82
N ARG A 220 -12.90 -13.13 2.55
CA ARG A 220 -14.12 -12.69 1.87
C ARG A 220 -15.38 -13.24 2.54
N ALA A 221 -15.39 -14.52 2.90
CA ALA A 221 -16.51 -15.12 3.63
C ALA A 221 -16.75 -14.45 4.99
N ALA A 222 -15.69 -14.08 5.69
CA ALA A 222 -15.79 -13.39 6.98
C ALA A 222 -16.24 -11.92 6.86
N LEU A 223 -15.93 -11.25 5.74
CA LEU A 223 -16.33 -9.86 5.49
C LEU A 223 -17.74 -9.73 4.91
N ASP A 224 -18.27 -10.77 4.31
CA ASP A 224 -19.59 -10.79 3.64
C ASP A 224 -20.45 -11.97 4.15
N PRO A 225 -20.77 -12.00 5.47
CA PRO A 225 -21.53 -13.09 6.08
C PRO A 225 -22.97 -13.22 5.55
N GLY A 226 -23.43 -12.31 4.68
CA GLY A 226 -24.80 -12.19 4.22
C GLY A 226 -25.00 -12.17 2.70
N ARG A 227 -24.19 -12.90 1.92
CA ARG A 227 -24.53 -13.18 0.51
C ARG A 227 -25.59 -14.28 0.34
N GLY A 228 -26.36 -14.59 1.40
CA GLY A 228 -27.69 -15.15 1.34
C GLY A 228 -28.66 -13.99 1.46
N GLU A 229 -29.27 -13.61 0.31
CA GLU A 229 -30.52 -12.85 0.18
C GLU A 229 -30.82 -11.75 1.23
N ASP A 230 -30.93 -10.50 0.75
CA ASP A 230 -31.54 -9.34 1.40
C ASP A 230 -30.84 -8.69 2.62
N ALA A 231 -29.90 -7.79 2.33
CA ALA A 231 -29.57 -6.73 3.29
C ALA A 231 -29.26 -5.41 2.56
N GLY A 232 -30.29 -4.79 1.99
CA GLY A 232 -30.30 -3.43 1.44
C GLY A 232 -31.13 -2.48 2.27
N GLY A 233 -30.77 -2.23 3.54
CA GLY A 233 -31.32 -1.13 4.32
C GLY A 233 -30.50 0.16 4.08
N PRO A 234 -31.12 1.36 4.00
CA PRO A 234 -30.40 2.61 3.91
C PRO A 234 -29.67 2.88 5.23
N GLY A 235 -28.33 2.82 5.22
CA GLY A 235 -27.46 3.03 6.38
C GLY A 235 -26.53 1.86 6.74
N ALA A 236 -26.66 0.70 6.13
CA ALA A 236 -25.70 -0.38 6.31
C ALA A 236 -24.38 -0.02 5.60
N LEU A 237 -23.31 0.18 6.39
CA LEU A 237 -21.95 0.34 5.91
C LEU A 237 -21.61 -0.88 5.04
N ARG A 238 -21.29 -0.63 3.77
CA ARG A 238 -20.86 -1.71 2.87
C ARG A 238 -19.60 -2.35 3.44
N PRO A 239 -19.54 -3.69 3.54
CA PRO A 239 -18.34 -4.37 4.02
C PRO A 239 -17.15 -4.05 3.10
N ALA A 240 -15.95 -3.94 3.67
CA ALA A 240 -14.72 -3.72 2.93
C ALA A 240 -14.55 -4.80 1.86
N ARG A 241 -14.18 -4.39 0.64
CA ARG A 241 -13.90 -5.32 -0.46
C ARG A 241 -12.49 -5.90 -0.33
N VAL A 242 -12.34 -7.17 -0.62
CA VAL A 242 -11.01 -7.77 -0.82
C VAL A 242 -10.57 -7.45 -2.24
N LEU A 243 -9.52 -6.65 -2.37
CA LEU A 243 -8.87 -6.40 -3.66
C LEU A 243 -8.02 -7.62 -3.99
N GLN A 244 -8.46 -8.40 -4.94
CA GLN A 244 -7.62 -9.42 -5.53
C GLN A 244 -6.56 -8.69 -6.37
N ALA A 245 -5.28 -8.92 -6.10
CA ALA A 245 -4.24 -8.53 -7.02
C ALA A 245 -4.53 -9.27 -8.34
N VAL A 246 -4.89 -8.52 -9.37
CA VAL A 246 -5.02 -9.08 -10.72
C VAL A 246 -3.60 -9.29 -11.22
N PHE A 247 -2.98 -10.39 -10.80
CA PHE A 247 -1.81 -10.89 -11.50
C PHE A 247 -2.30 -11.30 -12.88
N GLY A 248 -1.85 -10.57 -13.91
CA GLY A 248 -2.01 -11.01 -15.27
C GLY A 248 -1.56 -12.48 -15.32
N ARG A 249 -2.34 -13.32 -16.03
CA ARG A 249 -1.95 -14.71 -16.26
C ARG A 249 -0.53 -14.71 -16.81
N PHE A 250 0.46 -14.98 -15.96
CA PHE A 250 1.75 -15.39 -16.45
C PHE A 250 1.53 -16.73 -17.17
N PRO A 251 2.01 -16.90 -18.40
CA PRO A 251 2.00 -18.22 -19.01
C PRO A 251 2.71 -19.19 -18.07
N PRO A 252 2.25 -20.44 -17.96
CA PRO A 252 2.91 -21.44 -17.11
C PRO A 252 4.40 -21.46 -17.46
N ARG A 253 5.26 -21.37 -16.45
CA ARG A 253 6.71 -21.54 -16.66
C ARG A 253 6.90 -22.87 -17.36
N VAL A 254 7.37 -22.82 -18.58
CA VAL A 254 7.86 -24.01 -19.27
C VAL A 254 9.06 -24.49 -18.47
N HIS A 255 8.90 -25.59 -17.75
CA HIS A 255 10.03 -26.32 -17.20
C HIS A 255 10.87 -26.78 -18.38
N HIS A 256 11.97 -26.13 -18.65
CA HIS A 256 13.03 -26.69 -19.46
C HIS A 256 13.67 -27.78 -18.60
N ASP A 257 13.28 -29.02 -18.88
CA ASP A 257 13.97 -30.21 -18.38
C ASP A 257 15.44 -30.11 -18.78
N GLY A 258 16.25 -30.22 -17.78
CA GLY A 258 17.69 -30.22 -17.70
C GLY A 258 18.48 -30.49 -18.99
N GLN A 259 19.28 -29.49 -19.35
CA GLN A 259 20.65 -29.70 -19.84
C GLN A 259 21.44 -28.39 -19.67
N GLY A 260 22.53 -28.45 -18.89
CA GLY A 260 23.63 -27.49 -18.93
C GLY A 260 23.46 -26.28 -18.00
N ALA A 261 23.66 -26.46 -16.70
CA ALA A 261 23.93 -25.33 -15.81
C ALA A 261 25.38 -24.85 -16.01
N GLU A 262 25.57 -23.67 -16.63
CA GLU A 262 26.80 -22.93 -16.46
C GLU A 262 26.88 -22.37 -15.04
N PRO A 263 28.07 -22.38 -14.39
CA PRO A 263 28.22 -21.89 -13.04
C PRO A 263 28.01 -20.37 -12.99
N VAL A 264 27.13 -19.96 -12.07
CA VAL A 264 26.90 -18.55 -11.73
C VAL A 264 28.21 -17.98 -11.18
N PRO A 265 28.75 -16.85 -11.72
CA PRO A 265 29.96 -16.24 -11.17
C PRO A 265 29.69 -15.72 -9.75
N GLU A 266 30.63 -16.00 -8.84
CA GLU A 266 30.60 -15.47 -7.48
C GLU A 266 30.58 -13.94 -7.47
N PRO A 267 29.81 -13.31 -6.56
CA PRO A 267 29.80 -11.87 -6.45
C PRO A 267 31.14 -11.37 -5.90
N HIS A 268 31.78 -10.47 -6.66
CA HIS A 268 32.99 -9.78 -6.24
C HIS A 268 32.81 -9.11 -4.87
N GLN A 269 33.62 -9.56 -3.90
CA GLN A 269 33.84 -8.88 -2.63
C GLN A 269 34.69 -7.62 -2.90
N ASP A 270 34.04 -6.47 -3.04
CA ASP A 270 34.69 -5.16 -2.92
C ASP A 270 33.68 -4.13 -2.39
N LEU A 271 33.26 -4.31 -1.16
CA LEU A 271 32.59 -3.26 -0.40
C LEU A 271 33.62 -2.57 0.49
N ARG A 272 34.28 -1.52 -0.02
CA ARG A 272 34.99 -0.55 0.82
C ARG A 272 33.93 0.24 1.64
N PRO A 273 34.15 0.44 2.95
CA PRO A 273 33.22 1.23 3.75
C PRO A 273 33.23 2.70 3.31
N LEU A 274 32.05 3.25 3.05
CA LEU A 274 31.86 4.67 2.82
C LEU A 274 32.29 5.45 4.06
N ARG A 275 33.22 6.39 3.90
CA ARG A 275 33.65 7.33 4.94
C ARG A 275 32.47 8.22 5.36
N PRO A 276 32.30 8.55 6.66
CA PRO A 276 31.26 9.45 7.10
C PRO A 276 31.49 10.87 6.53
N ALA A 277 30.42 11.48 6.04
CA ALA A 277 30.42 12.86 5.56
C ALA A 277 30.70 13.81 6.72
N HIS A 278 31.63 14.74 6.52
CA HIS A 278 31.93 15.81 7.49
C HIS A 278 30.70 16.70 7.70
N VAL A 279 30.27 16.80 8.93
CA VAL A 279 29.32 17.80 9.40
C VAL A 279 30.03 19.15 9.35
N LEU A 280 29.56 20.05 8.50
CA LEU A 280 29.96 21.46 8.54
C LEU A 280 29.23 22.15 9.68
N SER A 281 29.99 22.67 10.65
CA SER A 281 29.49 23.56 11.68
C SER A 281 29.11 24.92 11.09
N PRO A 282 28.06 25.60 11.60
CA PRO A 282 27.74 26.95 11.17
C PRO A 282 28.69 27.96 11.80
N VAL A 283 29.15 28.91 10.98
CA VAL A 283 29.68 30.22 11.42
C VAL A 283 28.62 31.26 11.19
#